data_34fd3f72b829f42942813a00e726709e
#
_entry.id   34fd3f72b829f42942813a00e726709e
#
_cell.length_a   1.000
_cell.length_b   1.000
_cell.length_c   1.000
_cell.angle_alpha   90.00
_cell.angle_beta   90.00
_cell.angle_gamma   90.00
#
_symmetry.space_group_name_H-M   'P 1'
#
loop_
_entity.id
_entity.type
_entity.pdbx_description
1 polymer ?
#
loop_
_entity_poly.entity_id
_entity_poly.type
_entity_poly.pdbx_seq_one_letter_code
_entity_poly.pdbx_strand_id
1 'polypeptide(L)'
;MHYYGREVVVWDPLTGQQHHVPFPPELRNARGDIYWSWHAAVLCADDDDGHVHGDCFSSPFKLVLIAAGQTQAFACLYESVSGLWGNIVSTLTTTTIHEIRHSVLIGNALYCLFGGGDILAYDIDGQILSHIEKPTEAYHTGLGFQLWRTNDVCGLGLAVMSKLGIHLWECKMYSEGVFRWVLQPKIIQLEELFPQRIGSDHKKVYMVGYDEESNVIFLATYIGDFMLQLQSMRFRRISERNCWDNKMHYPYRNFYTAVKPSAM
;
A
#
# COMPACT_ATOMS: atom_id res chain seq x y z
N MET A 1 13.67 10.97 6.13
CA MET A 1 13.73 11.35 4.71
C MET A 1 13.45 12.84 4.63
N HIS A 2 14.44 13.66 4.35
CA HIS A 2 14.27 15.12 4.26
C HIS A 2 13.80 15.43 2.86
N TYR A 3 12.54 15.83 2.69
CA TYR A 3 12.00 16.30 1.42
C TYR A 3 12.45 17.76 1.17
N TYR A 4 13.57 17.92 0.52
CA TYR A 4 13.98 19.22 -0.04
C TYR A 4 13.50 19.42 -1.50
N GLY A 5 12.78 18.45 -2.06
CA GLY A 5 12.25 18.51 -3.41
C GLY A 5 10.78 18.94 -3.41
N ARG A 6 10.47 19.94 -4.24
CA ARG A 6 9.10 20.37 -4.54
C ARG A 6 8.53 19.59 -5.73
N GLU A 7 8.91 18.31 -5.89
CA GLU A 7 8.56 17.48 -7.02
C GLU A 7 8.43 16.01 -6.63
N VAL A 8 7.68 15.27 -7.41
CA VAL A 8 7.65 13.81 -7.41
C VAL A 8 8.53 13.32 -8.56
N VAL A 9 9.44 12.41 -8.29
CA VAL A 9 10.23 11.76 -9.34
C VAL A 9 9.62 10.39 -9.62
N VAL A 10 9.11 10.21 -10.82
CA VAL A 10 8.68 8.92 -11.35
C VAL A 10 9.87 8.33 -12.09
N TRP A 11 10.35 7.20 -11.63
CA TRP A 11 11.57 6.58 -12.13
C TRP A 11 11.30 5.15 -12.59
N ASP A 12 11.75 4.86 -13.81
CA ASP A 12 11.78 3.50 -14.33
C ASP A 12 13.16 2.88 -14.04
N PRO A 13 13.21 1.84 -13.20
CA PRO A 13 14.48 1.22 -12.81
C PRO A 13 15.15 0.42 -13.93
N LEU A 14 14.43 0.09 -15.01
CA LEU A 14 14.98 -0.70 -16.12
C LEU A 14 15.66 0.18 -17.16
N THR A 15 15.01 1.27 -17.55
CA THR A 15 15.56 2.20 -18.55
C THR A 15 16.39 3.30 -17.92
N GLY A 16 16.22 3.55 -16.60
CA GLY A 16 16.81 4.66 -15.88
C GLY A 16 16.14 6.01 -16.19
N GLN A 17 15.06 6.02 -16.96
CA GLN A 17 14.32 7.24 -17.27
C GLN A 17 13.66 7.82 -16.02
N GLN A 18 13.64 9.14 -15.94
CA GLN A 18 13.03 9.88 -14.83
C GLN A 18 12.11 10.97 -15.38
N HIS A 19 10.93 11.06 -14.79
CA HIS A 19 9.98 12.12 -15.01
C HIS A 19 9.83 12.94 -13.73
N HIS A 20 10.10 14.23 -13.83
CA HIS A 20 10.01 15.17 -12.73
C HIS A 20 8.67 15.89 -12.77
N VAL A 21 7.81 15.60 -11.80
CA VAL A 21 6.47 16.16 -11.70
C VAL A 21 6.45 17.17 -10.55
N PRO A 22 6.35 18.49 -10.83
CA PRO A 22 6.28 19.48 -9.77
C PRO A 22 5.03 19.31 -8.92
N PHE A 23 5.10 19.54 -7.62
CA PHE A 23 3.92 19.51 -6.74
C PHE A 23 2.87 20.54 -7.19
N PRO A 24 1.58 20.25 -6.96
CA PRO A 24 0.50 21.22 -7.16
C PRO A 24 0.83 22.54 -6.48
N PRO A 25 0.62 23.67 -7.15
CA PRO A 25 0.97 25.00 -6.60
C PRO A 25 0.31 25.26 -5.23
N GLU A 26 -0.92 24.81 -5.06
CA GLU A 26 -1.72 24.98 -3.85
C GLU A 26 -1.09 24.23 -2.65
N LEU A 27 -0.56 23.03 -2.88
CA LEU A 27 0.07 22.21 -1.85
C LEU A 27 1.51 22.65 -1.53
N ARG A 28 2.15 23.42 -2.42
CA ARG A 28 3.49 23.99 -2.14
C ARG A 28 3.52 24.95 -0.96
N ASN A 29 2.39 25.61 -0.69
CA ASN A 29 2.26 26.62 0.34
C ASN A 29 1.58 26.12 1.64
N ALA A 30 1.18 24.86 1.69
CA ALA A 30 0.61 24.22 2.89
C ALA A 30 1.66 24.06 4.02
N ARG A 31 2.38 25.16 4.32
CA ARG A 31 3.50 25.23 5.29
C ARG A 31 3.07 25.37 6.75
N GLY A 32 1.75 25.35 7.03
CA GLY A 32 1.26 25.57 8.39
C GLY A 32 1.52 24.44 9.36
N ASP A 33 1.51 23.19 8.89
CA ASP A 33 1.61 22.01 9.74
C ASP A 33 2.89 21.24 9.48
N ILE A 34 3.68 21.10 10.50
CA ILE A 34 5.06 20.60 10.49
C ILE A 34 5.16 19.11 10.15
N TYR A 35 4.02 18.39 10.06
CA TYR A 35 3.97 16.92 9.92
C TYR A 35 3.01 16.45 8.83
N TRP A 36 3.36 16.71 7.57
CA TRP A 36 2.68 16.09 6.44
C TRP A 36 3.37 14.79 6.05
N SER A 37 2.59 13.71 5.98
CA SER A 37 3.01 12.47 5.33
C SER A 37 2.56 12.49 3.88
N TRP A 38 3.48 12.22 2.96
CA TRP A 38 3.24 12.20 1.52
C TRP A 38 3.31 10.79 0.99
N HIS A 39 2.39 10.47 0.11
CA HIS A 39 2.38 9.22 -0.63
C HIS A 39 2.06 9.49 -2.09
N ALA A 40 2.72 8.73 -2.99
CA ALA A 40 2.47 8.83 -4.41
C ALA A 40 2.35 7.43 -5.01
N ALA A 41 1.40 7.25 -5.92
CA ALA A 41 1.23 6.01 -6.67
C ALA A 41 1.15 6.33 -8.15
N VAL A 42 1.89 5.57 -8.96
CA VAL A 42 1.87 5.66 -10.42
C VAL A 42 0.92 4.60 -10.97
N LEU A 43 0.06 5.01 -11.87
CA LEU A 43 -0.93 4.17 -12.53
C LEU A 43 -0.71 4.24 -14.04
N CYS A 44 -0.94 3.14 -14.74
CA CYS A 44 -1.01 3.17 -16.20
C CYS A 44 -2.21 4.00 -16.64
N ALA A 45 -2.06 4.81 -17.69
CA ALA A 45 -3.17 5.59 -18.23
C ALA A 45 -3.96 4.84 -19.31
N ASP A 46 -3.42 3.73 -19.82
CA ASP A 46 -4.07 2.90 -20.83
C ASP A 46 -5.09 1.98 -20.15
N ASP A 47 -6.37 2.25 -20.38
CA ASP A 47 -7.51 1.48 -19.88
C ASP A 47 -8.03 0.45 -20.92
N ASP A 48 -7.30 0.20 -22.02
CA ASP A 48 -7.71 -0.75 -23.03
C ASP A 48 -7.71 -2.19 -22.49
N ASP A 49 -8.81 -2.93 -22.72
CA ASP A 49 -9.02 -4.33 -22.32
C ASP A 49 -7.94 -5.32 -22.79
N GLY A 50 -7.03 -4.88 -23.63
CA GLY A 50 -5.88 -5.64 -24.15
C GLY A 50 -4.52 -5.19 -23.64
N HIS A 51 -4.46 -4.17 -22.78
CA HIS A 51 -3.20 -3.64 -22.28
C HIS A 51 -2.49 -4.63 -21.36
N VAL A 52 -1.31 -5.08 -21.79
CA VAL A 52 -0.44 -5.94 -20.98
C VAL A 52 0.59 -5.07 -20.27
N HIS A 53 0.47 -4.97 -18.95
CA HIS A 53 1.49 -4.31 -18.16
C HIS A 53 2.85 -5.00 -18.34
N GLY A 54 3.80 -4.30 -18.91
CA GLY A 54 5.13 -4.82 -19.22
C GLY A 54 5.86 -3.95 -20.25
N ASP A 55 5.13 -3.26 -21.11
CA ASP A 55 5.63 -2.33 -22.12
C ASP A 55 5.24 -0.87 -21.85
N CYS A 56 4.83 -0.57 -20.60
CA CYS A 56 4.32 0.75 -20.22
C CYS A 56 5.41 1.83 -20.07
N PHE A 57 6.67 1.56 -20.38
CA PHE A 57 7.79 2.49 -20.13
C PHE A 57 7.69 3.82 -20.89
N SER A 58 7.05 3.79 -22.06
CA SER A 58 6.82 4.97 -22.88
C SER A 58 5.36 5.38 -22.93
N SER A 59 4.50 4.66 -22.20
CA SER A 59 3.07 4.93 -22.17
C SER A 59 2.75 6.09 -21.24
N PRO A 60 1.64 6.80 -21.52
CA PRO A 60 1.12 7.78 -20.59
C PRO A 60 0.85 7.17 -19.22
N PHE A 61 1.05 7.94 -18.18
CA PHE A 61 0.77 7.54 -16.80
C PHE A 61 -0.09 8.57 -16.07
N LYS A 62 -0.79 8.10 -15.07
CA LYS A 62 -1.45 8.92 -14.05
C LYS A 62 -0.64 8.83 -12.76
N LEU A 63 -0.58 9.91 -12.00
CA LEU A 63 0.09 9.96 -10.71
C LEU A 63 -0.90 10.47 -9.65
N VAL A 64 -1.23 9.63 -8.69
CA VAL A 64 -2.01 10.03 -7.52
C VAL A 64 -1.05 10.53 -6.46
N LEU A 65 -1.25 11.76 -5.99
CA LEU A 65 -0.53 12.33 -4.86
C LEU A 65 -1.49 12.47 -3.69
N ILE A 66 -1.12 11.89 -2.55
CA ILE A 66 -1.88 11.98 -1.29
C ILE A 66 -1.00 12.65 -0.25
N ALA A 67 -1.56 13.64 0.42
CA ALA A 67 -0.95 14.32 1.55
C ALA A 67 -1.85 14.16 2.78
N ALA A 68 -1.29 13.78 3.90
CA ALA A 68 -2.05 13.61 5.12
C ALA A 68 -1.39 14.35 6.29
N GLY A 69 -2.16 15.21 6.93
CA GLY A 69 -1.81 15.94 8.14
C GLY A 69 -2.55 15.37 9.36
N GLN A 70 -2.58 16.14 10.44
CA GLN A 70 -3.16 15.68 11.71
C GLN A 70 -4.68 15.50 11.68
N THR A 71 -5.39 16.37 10.96
CA THR A 71 -6.87 16.42 10.98
C THR A 71 -7.49 16.38 9.60
N GLN A 72 -6.66 16.45 8.56
CA GLN A 72 -7.13 16.54 7.17
C GLN A 72 -6.17 15.83 6.23
N ALA A 73 -6.74 15.20 5.22
CA ALA A 73 -6.00 14.61 4.10
C ALA A 73 -6.44 15.24 2.79
N PHE A 74 -5.54 15.26 1.82
CA PHE A 74 -5.75 15.76 0.47
C PHE A 74 -5.32 14.72 -0.54
N ALA A 75 -5.97 14.71 -1.69
CA ALA A 75 -5.55 13.93 -2.85
C ALA A 75 -5.72 14.74 -4.12
N CYS A 76 -4.88 14.48 -5.10
CA CYS A 76 -4.99 15.00 -6.45
C CYS A 76 -4.39 14.04 -7.46
N LEU A 77 -4.86 14.13 -8.70
CA LEU A 77 -4.45 13.31 -9.83
C LEU A 77 -3.67 14.16 -10.83
N TYR A 78 -2.51 13.68 -11.24
CA TYR A 78 -1.73 14.23 -12.35
C TYR A 78 -1.85 13.32 -13.55
N GLU A 79 -1.99 13.91 -14.72
CA GLU A 79 -2.01 13.20 -16.00
C GLU A 79 -0.77 13.58 -16.80
N SER A 80 0.04 12.60 -17.15
CA SER A 80 1.29 12.85 -17.90
C SER A 80 1.05 13.35 -19.32
N VAL A 81 -0.10 13.03 -19.93
CA VAL A 81 -0.47 13.48 -21.29
C VAL A 81 -0.70 14.99 -21.31
N SER A 82 -1.48 15.50 -20.36
CA SER A 82 -1.79 16.93 -20.27
C SER A 82 -0.69 17.72 -19.56
N GLY A 83 0.12 17.05 -18.75
CA GLY A 83 1.11 17.68 -17.88
C GLY A 83 0.48 18.47 -16.73
N LEU A 84 -0.79 18.23 -16.41
CA LEU A 84 -1.55 19.04 -15.45
C LEU A 84 -2.01 18.20 -14.25
N TRP A 85 -2.11 18.86 -13.10
CA TRP A 85 -2.81 18.37 -11.94
C TRP A 85 -4.31 18.66 -12.05
N GLY A 86 -5.12 17.68 -11.70
CA GLY A 86 -6.56 17.85 -11.50
C GLY A 86 -6.89 18.59 -10.19
N ASN A 87 -8.17 18.58 -9.83
CA ASN A 87 -8.63 19.24 -8.62
C ASN A 87 -8.05 18.57 -7.36
N ILE A 88 -7.75 19.41 -6.35
CA ILE A 88 -7.41 18.92 -5.03
C ILE A 88 -8.70 18.65 -4.27
N VAL A 89 -8.87 17.40 -3.84
CA VAL A 89 -9.96 17.00 -2.97
C VAL A 89 -9.46 16.76 -1.56
N SER A 90 -10.32 16.93 -0.56
CA SER A 90 -9.94 16.76 0.84
C SER A 90 -11.00 16.04 1.65
N THR A 91 -10.55 15.39 2.74
CA THR A 91 -11.42 14.80 3.75
C THR A 91 -10.85 15.05 5.14
N LEU A 92 -11.73 15.05 6.15
CA LEU A 92 -11.30 15.09 7.54
C LEU A 92 -10.83 13.69 7.97
N THR A 93 -9.84 13.69 8.85
CA THR A 93 -9.31 12.48 9.45
C THR A 93 -9.44 12.58 10.96
N THR A 94 -9.86 11.50 11.60
CA THR A 94 -10.13 11.47 13.05
C THR A 94 -8.93 11.07 13.88
N THR A 95 -7.89 10.56 13.23
CA THR A 95 -6.67 10.05 13.88
C THR A 95 -5.47 10.89 13.50
N THR A 96 -4.57 11.09 14.47
CA THR A 96 -3.24 11.64 14.22
C THR A 96 -2.45 10.71 13.30
N ILE A 97 -2.45 11.06 12.03
CA ILE A 97 -1.83 10.27 10.98
C ILE A 97 -0.35 10.58 11.00
N HIS A 98 0.44 9.65 11.49
CA HIS A 98 1.89 9.83 11.56
C HIS A 98 2.62 9.37 10.31
N GLU A 99 2.03 8.46 9.51
CA GLU A 99 2.71 7.90 8.34
C GLU A 99 1.73 7.16 7.42
N ILE A 100 1.71 7.50 6.13
CA ILE A 100 1.13 6.63 5.09
C ILE A 100 2.16 5.52 4.82
N ARG A 101 1.73 4.26 4.95
CA ARG A 101 2.65 3.12 4.88
C ARG A 101 2.59 2.38 3.57
N HIS A 102 1.39 2.03 3.15
CA HIS A 102 1.13 1.24 1.97
C HIS A 102 -0.08 1.74 1.24
N SER A 103 -0.09 1.52 -0.05
CA SER A 103 -1.28 1.63 -0.87
C SER A 103 -1.51 0.34 -1.64
N VAL A 104 -2.77 0.06 -1.93
CA VAL A 104 -3.24 -1.06 -2.75
C VAL A 104 -4.26 -0.49 -3.71
N LEU A 105 -4.10 -0.82 -5.00
CA LEU A 105 -5.07 -0.47 -6.02
C LEU A 105 -6.07 -1.60 -6.18
N ILE A 106 -7.36 -1.32 -5.93
CA ILE A 106 -8.45 -2.29 -6.06
C ILE A 106 -9.52 -1.68 -6.96
N GLY A 107 -9.71 -2.25 -8.13
CA GLY A 107 -10.56 -1.66 -9.15
C GLY A 107 -10.06 -0.26 -9.50
N ASN A 108 -10.93 0.73 -9.37
CA ASN A 108 -10.63 2.14 -9.65
C ASN A 108 -10.33 2.97 -8.39
N ALA A 109 -10.04 2.34 -7.27
CA ALA A 109 -9.77 3.03 -6.01
C ALA A 109 -8.38 2.70 -5.44
N LEU A 110 -7.64 3.74 -5.06
CA LEU A 110 -6.38 3.63 -4.35
C LEU A 110 -6.64 3.70 -2.85
N TYR A 111 -6.32 2.63 -2.14
CA TYR A 111 -6.45 2.54 -0.69
C TYR A 111 -5.10 2.75 -0.04
N CYS A 112 -4.98 3.74 0.83
CA CYS A 112 -3.75 4.07 1.55
C CYS A 112 -3.90 3.79 3.04
N LEU A 113 -3.03 2.94 3.57
CA LEU A 113 -3.01 2.57 4.99
C LEU A 113 -2.23 3.58 5.82
N PHE A 114 -2.81 4.01 6.92
CA PHE A 114 -2.13 4.78 7.95
C PHE A 114 -1.53 3.92 9.06
N GLY A 115 -0.54 4.45 9.75
CA GLY A 115 0.11 3.75 10.85
C GLY A 115 -0.83 3.35 12.00
N GLY A 116 -1.98 4.02 12.14
CA GLY A 116 -3.03 3.70 13.10
C GLY A 116 -4.00 2.60 12.66
N GLY A 117 -3.92 2.14 11.40
CA GLY A 117 -4.80 1.12 10.83
C GLY A 117 -5.99 1.68 10.06
N ASP A 118 -6.26 2.98 10.13
CA ASP A 118 -7.27 3.64 9.31
C ASP A 118 -6.82 3.76 7.85
N ILE A 119 -7.75 3.95 6.95
CA ILE A 119 -7.52 3.87 5.51
C ILE A 119 -8.07 5.12 4.82
N LEU A 120 -7.31 5.72 3.92
CA LEU A 120 -7.85 6.63 2.93
C LEU A 120 -8.16 5.86 1.65
N ALA A 121 -9.34 6.08 1.10
CA ALA A 121 -9.75 5.57 -0.20
C ALA A 121 -9.92 6.74 -1.17
N TYR A 122 -9.15 6.71 -2.26
CA TYR A 122 -9.26 7.68 -3.33
C TYR A 122 -9.83 7.01 -4.58
N ASP A 123 -11.08 7.33 -4.91
CA ASP A 123 -11.72 6.97 -6.18
C ASP A 123 -11.10 7.81 -7.29
N ILE A 124 -10.50 7.16 -8.28
CA ILE A 124 -9.69 7.82 -9.32
C ILE A 124 -10.58 8.54 -10.31
N ASP A 125 -11.67 7.90 -10.78
CA ASP A 125 -12.58 8.50 -11.78
C ASP A 125 -13.48 9.55 -11.16
N GLY A 126 -14.06 9.26 -10.00
CA GLY A 126 -14.89 10.19 -9.27
C GLY A 126 -14.10 11.31 -8.61
N GLN A 127 -12.79 11.17 -8.47
CA GLN A 127 -11.92 12.08 -7.71
C GLN A 127 -12.48 12.38 -6.32
N ILE A 128 -12.88 11.32 -5.61
CA ILE A 128 -13.46 11.39 -4.27
C ILE A 128 -12.48 10.79 -3.27
N LEU A 129 -12.17 11.55 -2.24
CA LEU A 129 -11.35 11.10 -1.11
C LEU A 129 -12.23 10.80 0.10
N SER A 130 -12.14 9.57 0.60
CA SER A 130 -12.91 9.08 1.73
C SER A 130 -12.01 8.56 2.84
N HIS A 131 -12.48 8.61 4.08
CA HIS A 131 -11.83 8.00 5.23
C HIS A 131 -12.61 6.75 5.66
N ILE A 132 -11.91 5.64 5.81
CA ILE A 132 -12.46 4.37 6.29
C ILE A 132 -11.78 4.03 7.62
N GLU A 133 -12.59 3.97 8.68
CA GLU A 133 -12.10 3.55 9.99
C GLU A 133 -11.80 2.05 9.99
N LYS A 134 -10.70 1.67 10.67
CA LYS A 134 -10.41 0.26 10.91
C LYS A 134 -11.49 -0.40 11.77
N PRO A 135 -11.54 -1.76 11.83
CA PRO A 135 -12.39 -2.45 12.80
C PRO A 135 -12.13 -1.99 14.22
N THR A 136 -13.18 -1.74 15.00
CA THR A 136 -13.06 -1.24 16.38
C THR A 136 -12.30 -2.21 17.29
N GLU A 137 -12.37 -3.51 16.98
CA GLU A 137 -11.68 -4.57 17.70
C GLU A 137 -10.22 -4.77 17.24
N ALA A 138 -9.81 -4.09 16.17
CA ALA A 138 -8.46 -4.19 15.60
C ALA A 138 -7.49 -3.28 16.38
N TYR A 139 -6.93 -3.79 17.44
CA TYR A 139 -5.94 -3.06 18.26
C TYR A 139 -4.53 -3.50 17.93
N HIS A 140 -3.74 -2.57 17.42
CA HIS A 140 -2.28 -2.71 17.33
C HIS A 140 -1.60 -1.34 17.33
N THR A 141 -0.33 -1.31 17.73
CA THR A 141 0.53 -0.13 17.62
C THR A 141 1.65 -0.37 16.62
N GLY A 142 1.94 0.61 15.79
CA GLY A 142 3.07 0.53 14.86
C GLY A 142 2.82 -0.32 13.61
N LEU A 143 3.78 -1.17 13.22
CA LEU A 143 3.79 -1.97 11.98
C LEU A 143 2.89 -3.22 12.05
N GLY A 144 1.77 -3.12 12.76
CA GLY A 144 0.86 -4.23 12.97
C GLY A 144 -0.32 -4.30 12.01
N PHE A 145 -0.39 -3.40 11.02
CA PHE A 145 -1.46 -3.37 10.02
C PHE A 145 -0.90 -3.50 8.62
N GLN A 146 -1.62 -4.23 7.75
CA GLN A 146 -1.31 -4.38 6.33
C GLN A 146 -2.59 -4.50 5.53
N LEU A 147 -2.74 -3.68 4.47
CA LEU A 147 -3.79 -3.91 3.48
C LEU A 147 -3.48 -5.17 2.68
N TRP A 148 -4.53 -5.89 2.28
CA TRP A 148 -4.42 -7.03 1.39
C TRP A 148 -5.63 -7.11 0.46
N ARG A 149 -5.47 -7.78 -0.67
CA ARG A 149 -6.53 -7.94 -1.67
C ARG A 149 -7.33 -9.19 -1.37
N THR A 150 -8.65 -9.04 -1.23
CA THR A 150 -9.57 -10.16 -1.04
C THR A 150 -10.18 -10.59 -2.38
N ASN A 151 -10.80 -11.78 -2.41
CA ASN A 151 -11.55 -12.25 -3.58
C ASN A 151 -13.01 -11.77 -3.58
N ASP A 152 -13.42 -10.97 -2.62
CA ASP A 152 -14.78 -10.44 -2.50
C ASP A 152 -14.99 -9.23 -3.43
N VAL A 153 -16.24 -8.84 -3.65
CA VAL A 153 -16.65 -7.71 -4.50
C VAL A 153 -15.96 -6.42 -4.11
N CYS A 154 -15.79 -6.14 -2.82
CA CYS A 154 -15.07 -4.96 -2.34
C CYS A 154 -13.56 -5.07 -2.53
N GLY A 155 -13.03 -6.28 -2.60
CA GLY A 155 -11.61 -6.55 -2.78
C GLY A 155 -10.68 -6.11 -1.64
N LEU A 156 -11.17 -5.36 -0.65
CA LEU A 156 -10.35 -4.76 0.41
C LEU A 156 -10.33 -5.61 1.67
N GLY A 157 -9.13 -5.90 2.17
CA GLY A 157 -8.88 -6.55 3.44
C GLY A 157 -7.87 -5.81 4.30
N LEU A 158 -7.92 -6.05 5.61
CA LEU A 158 -6.97 -5.55 6.59
C LEU A 158 -6.43 -6.73 7.41
N ALA A 159 -5.14 -6.98 7.31
CA ALA A 159 -4.43 -7.90 8.19
C ALA A 159 -3.97 -7.15 9.44
N VAL A 160 -4.24 -7.72 10.60
CA VAL A 160 -3.93 -7.13 11.91
C VAL A 160 -3.06 -8.08 12.71
N MET A 161 -1.87 -7.65 13.07
CA MET A 161 -0.97 -8.40 13.93
C MET A 161 -1.49 -8.40 15.37
N SER A 162 -1.54 -9.56 15.98
CA SER A 162 -1.79 -9.72 17.41
C SER A 162 -0.62 -10.44 18.09
N LYS A 163 -0.68 -10.59 19.40
CA LYS A 163 0.35 -11.34 20.16
C LYS A 163 0.46 -12.79 19.72
N LEU A 164 -0.63 -13.38 19.27
CA LEU A 164 -0.73 -14.82 18.95
C LEU A 164 -0.70 -15.10 17.45
N GLY A 165 -1.02 -14.10 16.61
CA GLY A 165 -1.10 -14.35 15.17
C GLY A 165 -1.54 -13.15 14.36
N ILE A 166 -1.83 -13.39 13.09
CA ILE A 166 -2.37 -12.41 12.15
C ILE A 166 -3.85 -12.68 11.99
N HIS A 167 -4.66 -11.69 12.29
CA HIS A 167 -6.11 -11.68 12.08
C HIS A 167 -6.40 -11.03 10.73
N LEU A 168 -7.22 -11.68 9.92
CA LEU A 168 -7.63 -11.17 8.61
C LEU A 168 -9.06 -10.63 8.70
N TRP A 169 -9.23 -9.38 8.29
CA TRP A 169 -10.52 -8.72 8.18
C TRP A 169 -10.83 -8.46 6.72
N GLU A 170 -12.07 -8.68 6.31
CA GLU A 170 -12.57 -8.34 4.99
C GLU A 170 -13.58 -7.20 5.08
N CYS A 171 -13.44 -6.22 4.23
CA CYS A 171 -14.42 -5.16 4.07
C CYS A 171 -15.53 -5.67 3.15
N LYS A 172 -16.75 -5.75 3.65
CA LYS A 172 -17.91 -6.19 2.89
C LYS A 172 -18.86 -5.04 2.66
N MET A 173 -19.35 -4.93 1.43
CA MET A 173 -20.38 -3.99 1.07
C MET A 173 -21.74 -4.65 1.26
N TYR A 174 -22.60 -4.01 2.04
CA TYR A 174 -23.99 -4.40 2.24
C TYR A 174 -24.93 -3.55 1.37
N SER A 175 -26.19 -3.91 1.32
CA SER A 175 -27.24 -3.09 0.68
C SER A 175 -27.15 -1.65 1.18
N GLU A 176 -27.29 -0.66 0.27
CA GLU A 176 -27.20 0.78 0.56
C GLU A 176 -25.79 1.39 0.65
N GLY A 177 -24.74 0.68 0.20
CA GLY A 177 -23.37 1.23 0.18
C GLY A 177 -22.70 1.32 1.56
N VAL A 178 -23.24 0.59 2.54
CA VAL A 178 -22.65 0.52 3.88
C VAL A 178 -21.54 -0.53 3.89
N PHE A 179 -20.32 -0.12 4.22
CA PHE A 179 -19.18 -1.00 4.41
C PHE A 179 -19.11 -1.50 5.85
N ARG A 180 -18.82 -2.79 6.02
CA ARG A 180 -18.58 -3.40 7.34
C ARG A 180 -17.38 -4.32 7.29
N TRP A 181 -16.61 -4.30 8.36
CA TRP A 181 -15.52 -5.23 8.56
C TRP A 181 -16.01 -6.56 9.11
N VAL A 182 -15.60 -7.66 8.51
CA VAL A 182 -15.90 -9.02 8.93
C VAL A 182 -14.60 -9.75 9.24
N LEU A 183 -14.44 -10.18 10.49
CA LEU A 183 -13.29 -10.98 10.89
C LEU A 183 -13.38 -12.38 10.26
N GLN A 184 -12.31 -12.80 9.61
CA GLN A 184 -12.18 -14.16 9.10
C GLN A 184 -11.98 -15.13 10.26
N PRO A 185 -12.60 -16.33 10.23
CA PRO A 185 -12.52 -17.28 11.33
C PRO A 185 -11.12 -17.88 11.50
N LYS A 186 -10.31 -17.86 10.44
CA LYS A 186 -8.95 -18.41 10.45
C LYS A 186 -7.95 -17.37 10.93
N ILE A 187 -7.30 -17.64 12.05
CA ILE A 187 -6.17 -16.87 12.54
C ILE A 187 -4.89 -17.56 12.07
N ILE A 188 -3.96 -16.79 11.51
CA ILE A 188 -2.64 -17.29 11.12
C ILE A 188 -1.75 -17.28 12.35
N GLN A 189 -1.51 -18.46 12.94
CA GLN A 189 -0.73 -18.58 14.18
C GLN A 189 0.76 -18.34 13.91
N LEU A 190 1.37 -17.38 14.60
CA LEU A 190 2.79 -17.08 14.42
C LEU A 190 3.69 -18.25 14.91
N GLU A 191 3.24 -19.00 15.90
CA GLU A 191 3.99 -20.16 16.41
C GLU A 191 4.11 -21.29 15.38
N GLU A 192 3.12 -21.43 14.51
CA GLU A 192 3.16 -22.41 13.42
C GLU A 192 4.09 -21.98 12.29
N LEU A 193 4.22 -20.65 12.08
CA LEU A 193 5.09 -20.11 11.04
C LEU A 193 6.57 -20.12 11.43
N PHE A 194 6.87 -19.92 12.70
CA PHE A 194 8.23 -19.83 13.20
C PHE A 194 8.62 -21.06 14.02
N PRO A 195 9.32 -22.06 13.41
CA PRO A 195 9.66 -23.33 14.08
C PRO A 195 10.60 -23.18 15.28
N GLN A 196 11.33 -22.08 15.34
CA GLN A 196 12.12 -21.73 16.52
C GLN A 196 11.30 -20.79 17.37
N ARG A 197 11.11 -21.13 18.66
CA ARG A 197 10.50 -20.23 19.63
C ARG A 197 11.24 -18.90 19.59
N ILE A 198 10.63 -17.91 18.97
CA ILE A 198 11.06 -16.53 19.07
C ILE A 198 10.93 -16.22 20.56
N GLY A 199 12.07 -16.20 21.27
CA GLY A 199 12.12 -16.10 22.74
C GLY A 199 11.27 -14.94 23.26
N SER A 200 10.81 -15.04 24.50
CA SER A 200 9.79 -14.17 25.10
C SER A 200 10.09 -12.67 25.06
N ASP A 201 11.35 -12.26 24.94
CA ASP A 201 11.76 -10.84 24.97
C ASP A 201 11.94 -10.21 23.58
N HIS A 202 11.89 -11.01 22.48
CA HIS A 202 12.19 -10.51 21.14
C HIS A 202 11.09 -10.81 20.10
N LYS A 203 9.84 -10.97 20.56
CA LYS A 203 8.69 -11.35 19.73
C LYS A 203 8.14 -10.19 18.87
N LYS A 204 8.99 -9.37 18.28
CA LYS A 204 8.50 -8.34 17.38
C LYS A 204 8.52 -8.88 15.96
N VAL A 205 7.34 -9.21 15.46
CA VAL A 205 7.08 -9.46 14.05
C VAL A 205 6.38 -8.24 13.50
N TYR A 206 6.87 -7.73 12.38
CA TYR A 206 6.31 -6.56 11.72
C TYR A 206 5.87 -6.92 10.31
N MET A 207 4.71 -6.42 9.91
CA MET A 207 4.30 -6.46 8.50
C MET A 207 4.94 -5.28 7.78
N VAL A 208 5.81 -5.55 6.81
CA VAL A 208 6.68 -4.55 6.20
C VAL A 208 6.49 -4.42 4.69
N GLY A 209 5.50 -5.10 4.13
CA GLY A 209 5.17 -4.99 2.72
C GLY A 209 4.10 -5.99 2.29
N TYR A 210 3.58 -5.75 1.09
CA TYR A 210 2.58 -6.60 0.46
C TYR A 210 2.77 -6.63 -1.05
N ASP A 211 2.70 -7.81 -1.65
CA ASP A 211 2.64 -8.04 -3.09
C ASP A 211 1.21 -8.39 -3.48
N GLU A 212 0.56 -7.47 -4.17
CA GLU A 212 -0.85 -7.57 -4.55
C GLU A 212 -1.15 -8.73 -5.48
N GLU A 213 -0.28 -8.99 -6.46
CA GLU A 213 -0.53 -10.00 -7.47
C GLU A 213 -0.35 -11.43 -6.93
N SER A 214 0.68 -11.64 -6.09
CA SER A 214 0.91 -12.94 -5.47
C SER A 214 0.16 -13.12 -4.15
N ASN A 215 -0.49 -12.07 -3.65
CA ASN A 215 -1.16 -12.03 -2.35
C ASN A 215 -0.22 -12.47 -1.21
N VAL A 216 0.97 -11.83 -1.17
CA VAL A 216 2.06 -12.15 -0.24
C VAL A 216 2.28 -11.01 0.74
N ILE A 217 2.25 -11.29 2.03
CA ILE A 217 2.70 -10.37 3.08
C ILE A 217 4.17 -10.62 3.38
N PHE A 218 4.95 -9.53 3.48
CA PHE A 218 6.32 -9.56 3.97
C PHE A 218 6.37 -9.31 5.46
N LEU A 219 7.06 -10.20 6.17
CA LEU A 219 7.22 -10.15 7.62
C LEU A 219 8.68 -9.93 7.96
N ALA A 220 8.98 -8.91 8.77
CA ALA A 220 10.31 -8.70 9.32
C ALA A 220 10.37 -9.15 10.77
N THR A 221 11.47 -9.83 11.13
CA THR A 221 11.76 -10.30 12.47
C THR A 221 13.22 -10.10 12.80
N TYR A 222 13.62 -10.33 14.04
CA TYR A 222 15.02 -10.27 14.45
C TYR A 222 15.89 -11.39 13.84
N ILE A 223 15.27 -12.49 13.36
CA ILE A 223 15.98 -13.62 12.71
C ILE A 223 16.02 -13.51 11.19
N GLY A 224 15.41 -12.48 10.61
CA GLY A 224 15.39 -12.23 9.16
C GLY A 224 14.01 -11.85 8.65
N ASP A 225 13.92 -11.74 7.33
CA ASP A 225 12.70 -11.39 6.64
C ASP A 225 12.07 -12.62 6.00
N PHE A 226 10.74 -12.66 6.00
CA PHE A 226 9.95 -13.78 5.53
C PHE A 226 8.85 -13.30 4.60
N MET A 227 8.42 -14.18 3.72
CA MET A 227 7.22 -14.02 2.91
C MET A 227 6.17 -15.05 3.34
N LEU A 228 4.93 -14.60 3.44
CA LEU A 228 3.76 -15.41 3.72
C LEU A 228 2.73 -15.21 2.61
N GLN A 229 2.48 -16.25 1.83
CA GLN A 229 1.44 -16.23 0.83
C GLN A 229 0.09 -16.62 1.45
N LEU A 230 -0.88 -15.70 1.42
CA LEU A 230 -2.12 -15.83 2.19
C LEU A 230 -3.04 -16.97 1.72
N GLN A 231 -3.09 -17.26 0.42
CA GLN A 231 -3.95 -18.30 -0.12
C GLN A 231 -3.45 -19.72 0.19
N SER A 232 -2.16 -19.97 -0.09
CA SER A 232 -1.54 -21.28 0.06
C SER A 232 -0.94 -21.52 1.43
N MET A 233 -0.85 -20.48 2.26
CA MET A 233 -0.15 -20.48 3.54
C MET A 233 1.33 -20.86 3.42
N ARG A 234 1.92 -20.70 2.23
CA ARG A 234 3.35 -20.93 2.02
C ARG A 234 4.14 -19.85 2.75
N PHE A 235 5.02 -20.31 3.60
CA PHE A 235 5.91 -19.47 4.38
C PHE A 235 7.36 -19.76 4.03
N ARG A 236 8.15 -18.73 3.73
CA ARG A 236 9.54 -18.85 3.32
C ARG A 236 10.37 -17.68 3.82
N ARG A 237 11.58 -17.98 4.29
CA ARG A 237 12.59 -16.99 4.60
C ARG A 237 13.21 -16.42 3.31
N ILE A 238 13.35 -15.11 3.23
CA ILE A 238 13.92 -14.40 2.06
C ILE A 238 15.25 -13.72 2.38
N SER A 239 15.51 -13.39 3.65
CA SER A 239 16.76 -12.75 4.08
C SER A 239 17.20 -13.29 5.43
N GLU A 240 18.52 -13.41 5.61
CA GLU A 240 19.15 -13.77 6.89
C GLU A 240 19.57 -12.54 7.71
N ARG A 241 19.48 -11.36 7.13
CA ARG A 241 19.94 -10.14 7.79
C ARG A 241 18.92 -9.64 8.79
N ASN A 242 19.40 -9.33 10.00
CA ASN A 242 18.65 -8.58 11.00
C ASN A 242 18.45 -7.14 10.52
N CYS A 243 17.38 -6.87 9.79
CA CYS A 243 17.01 -5.51 9.44
C CYS A 243 16.10 -4.94 10.52
N TRP A 244 16.67 -4.43 11.61
CA TRP A 244 15.97 -3.62 12.59
C TRP A 244 15.64 -2.21 12.08
N ASP A 245 16.12 -1.86 10.90
CA ASP A 245 15.69 -0.65 10.22
C ASP A 245 14.24 -0.83 9.78
N ASN A 246 13.37 0.13 10.09
CA ASN A 246 11.96 0.21 9.67
C ASN A 246 11.80 0.27 8.13
N LYS A 247 12.46 -0.63 7.42
CA LYS A 247 12.45 -0.69 5.96
C LYS A 247 11.17 -1.36 5.50
N MET A 248 10.43 -0.65 4.68
CA MET A 248 9.31 -1.22 3.95
C MET A 248 9.84 -1.99 2.75
N HIS A 249 9.26 -3.17 2.50
CA HIS A 249 9.53 -3.93 1.30
C HIS A 249 8.52 -3.55 0.23
N TYR A 250 9.03 -3.04 -0.89
CA TYR A 250 8.24 -2.76 -2.08
C TYR A 250 8.57 -3.85 -3.10
N PRO A 251 7.65 -4.78 -3.38
CA PRO A 251 7.89 -5.80 -4.38
C PRO A 251 8.06 -5.14 -5.75
N TYR A 252 9.14 -5.49 -6.44
CA TYR A 252 9.37 -5.11 -7.81
C TYR A 252 9.35 -6.36 -8.67
N ARG A 253 8.50 -6.36 -9.69
CA ARG A 253 8.45 -7.43 -10.68
C ARG A 253 9.11 -6.98 -11.96
N ASN A 254 10.00 -7.81 -12.45
CA ASN A 254 10.50 -7.70 -13.80
C ASN A 254 9.53 -8.44 -14.73
N PHE A 255 8.82 -7.71 -15.57
CA PHE A 255 7.91 -8.26 -16.57
C PHE A 255 8.63 -8.87 -17.79
N TYR A 256 9.95 -8.80 -17.87
CA TYR A 256 10.70 -9.47 -18.92
C TYR A 256 10.75 -10.99 -18.65
N THR A 257 9.73 -11.69 -19.06
CA THR A 257 9.87 -13.10 -19.40
C THR A 257 10.70 -13.14 -20.67
N ALA A 258 11.90 -13.71 -20.60
CA ALA A 258 12.65 -14.03 -21.80
C ALA A 258 11.74 -14.85 -22.73
N VAL A 259 11.37 -14.29 -23.85
CA VAL A 259 10.70 -15.05 -24.93
C VAL A 259 11.67 -16.16 -25.27
N LYS A 260 11.33 -17.41 -24.92
CA LYS A 260 12.10 -18.56 -25.43
C LYS A 260 12.03 -18.46 -26.95
N PRO A 261 13.17 -18.36 -27.65
CA PRO A 261 13.14 -18.43 -29.12
C PRO A 261 12.48 -19.76 -29.48
N SER A 262 11.39 -19.67 -30.26
CA SER A 262 10.76 -20.84 -30.85
C SER A 262 11.86 -21.61 -31.58
N ALA A 263 12.10 -22.83 -31.15
CA ALA A 263 12.96 -23.74 -31.90
C ALA A 263 12.34 -23.93 -33.29
N MET A 264 13.05 -23.48 -34.34
CA MET A 264 12.77 -23.84 -35.71
C MET A 264 13.02 -25.31 -35.93
#